data_7287e2f7002758acb3df5d157c3b8191
#
_entry.id   7287e2f7002758acb3df5d157c3b8191
#
_cell.length_a   1.000
_cell.length_b   1.000
_cell.length_c   1.000
_cell.angle_alpha   90.00
_cell.angle_beta   90.00
_cell.angle_gamma   90.00
#
_symmetry.space_group_name_H-M   'P 1'
#
loop_
_entity.id
_entity.type
_entity.pdbx_description
1 polymer ?
#
loop_
_entity_poly.entity_id
_entity_poly.type
_entity_poly.pdbx_seq_one_letter_code
_entity_poly.pdbx_strand_id
1 'polypeptide(L)'
;MGFPLSAIEPGDVTIRQAMPEDAAIMVRFLRELAEYQATTEYFHATEEAILRDGFGENREFEALIAVSEGKPVGLATFNRTYSTWEGSVGLVIQDLFVAEEARGKQVGFHLVRDVARIAEERGATHLQLNVVHANPARNFYARVGFNHMDDLLTYRLSHDKMTALLDL
;
A
#
# COMPACT_ATOMS: atom_id res chain seq x y z
N MET A 1 -4.88 -23.76 -3.02
CA MET A 1 -5.74 -23.57 -4.21
C MET A 1 -5.71 -22.08 -4.55
N GLY A 2 -4.95 -21.72 -5.60
CA GLY A 2 -4.88 -20.33 -6.08
C GLY A 2 -6.23 -19.92 -6.67
N PHE A 3 -6.52 -18.62 -6.64
CA PHE A 3 -7.63 -18.05 -7.39
C PHE A 3 -7.47 -18.44 -8.86
N PRO A 4 -8.52 -18.96 -9.53
CA PRO A 4 -8.48 -19.07 -10.97
C PRO A 4 -8.43 -17.66 -11.53
N LEU A 5 -7.25 -17.24 -12.03
CA LEU A 5 -7.04 -15.92 -12.66
C LEU A 5 -7.96 -15.67 -13.88
N SER A 6 -8.66 -16.70 -14.35
CA SER A 6 -9.53 -16.66 -15.53
C SER A 6 -10.99 -16.27 -15.26
N ALA A 7 -11.40 -15.99 -14.02
CA ALA A 7 -12.80 -15.73 -13.67
C ALA A 7 -13.04 -14.31 -13.09
N ILE A 8 -12.11 -13.37 -13.32
CA ILE A 8 -12.29 -11.99 -12.86
C ILE A 8 -12.89 -11.21 -14.04
N GLU A 9 -14.22 -11.23 -14.13
CA GLU A 9 -14.92 -10.22 -14.92
C GLU A 9 -14.55 -8.86 -14.35
N PRO A 10 -14.19 -7.86 -15.17
CA PRO A 10 -14.03 -6.49 -14.70
C PRO A 10 -15.42 -6.02 -14.27
N GLY A 11 -15.76 -6.22 -13.00
CA GLY A 11 -16.85 -5.48 -12.39
C GLY A 11 -16.59 -3.97 -12.55
N ASP A 12 -17.55 -3.12 -12.26
CA ASP A 12 -17.52 -1.66 -12.43
C ASP A 12 -16.40 -0.93 -11.65
N VAL A 13 -15.25 -1.58 -11.44
CA VAL A 13 -14.08 -1.06 -10.72
C VAL A 13 -12.97 -0.75 -11.70
N THR A 14 -12.58 0.51 -11.77
CA THR A 14 -11.39 0.96 -12.50
C THR A 14 -10.28 1.36 -11.53
N ILE A 15 -9.04 1.07 -11.91
CA ILE A 15 -7.86 1.51 -11.15
C ILE A 15 -7.15 2.60 -11.96
N ARG A 16 -6.81 3.69 -11.30
CA ARG A 16 -6.03 4.78 -11.90
C ARG A 16 -4.94 5.28 -10.96
N GLN A 17 -3.95 5.94 -11.50
CA GLN A 17 -3.02 6.69 -10.67
C GLN A 17 -3.75 7.78 -9.89
N ALA A 18 -3.30 8.02 -8.66
CA ALA A 18 -3.74 9.16 -7.88
C ALA A 18 -3.22 10.47 -8.50
N MET A 19 -4.01 11.52 -8.38
CA MET A 19 -3.71 12.88 -8.82
C MET A 19 -3.63 13.79 -7.58
N PRO A 20 -3.02 14.99 -7.66
CA PRO A 20 -2.97 15.92 -6.53
C PRO A 20 -4.35 16.22 -5.92
N GLU A 21 -5.39 16.25 -6.74
CA GLU A 21 -6.79 16.48 -6.33
C GLU A 21 -7.33 15.35 -5.44
N ASP A 22 -6.67 14.19 -5.44
CA ASP A 22 -7.05 13.07 -4.59
C ASP A 22 -6.50 13.18 -3.16
N ALA A 23 -5.66 14.17 -2.84
CA ALA A 23 -4.98 14.26 -1.55
C ALA A 23 -5.96 14.18 -0.35
N ALA A 24 -7.07 14.90 -0.41
CA ALA A 24 -8.10 14.86 0.64
C ALA A 24 -8.72 13.47 0.82
N ILE A 25 -9.04 12.78 -0.27
CA ILE A 25 -9.60 11.41 -0.21
C ILE A 25 -8.55 10.39 0.27
N MET A 26 -7.27 10.57 -0.11
CA MET A 26 -6.19 9.73 0.37
C MET A 26 -6.03 9.86 1.90
N VAL A 27 -6.01 11.07 2.44
CA VAL A 27 -5.95 11.31 3.90
C VAL A 27 -7.14 10.65 4.59
N ARG A 28 -8.34 10.77 4.04
CA ARG A 28 -9.54 10.12 4.58
C ARG A 28 -9.38 8.60 4.63
N PHE A 29 -8.98 7.96 3.53
CA PHE A 29 -8.80 6.51 3.45
C PHE A 29 -7.70 5.99 4.38
N LEU A 30 -6.59 6.72 4.49
CA LEU A 30 -5.52 6.38 5.42
C LEU A 30 -5.98 6.50 6.88
N ARG A 31 -6.80 7.49 7.20
CA ARG A 31 -7.39 7.64 8.54
C ARG A 31 -8.35 6.48 8.87
N GLU A 32 -9.25 6.14 7.95
CA GLU A 32 -10.16 5.00 8.10
C GLU A 32 -9.38 3.68 8.27
N LEU A 33 -8.25 3.53 7.57
CA LEU A 33 -7.35 2.40 7.75
C LEU A 33 -6.73 2.37 9.15
N ALA A 34 -6.26 3.52 9.65
CA ALA A 34 -5.70 3.65 11.00
C ALA A 34 -6.76 3.35 12.09
N GLU A 35 -8.00 3.80 11.89
CA GLU A 35 -9.14 3.47 12.77
C GLU A 35 -9.42 1.95 12.77
N TYR A 36 -9.47 1.34 11.59
CA TYR A 36 -9.66 -0.11 11.46
C TYR A 36 -8.56 -0.92 12.16
N GLN A 37 -7.33 -0.41 12.15
CA GLN A 37 -6.17 -1.05 12.79
C GLN A 37 -6.00 -0.68 14.26
N ALA A 38 -6.85 0.20 14.82
CA ALA A 38 -6.73 0.77 16.17
C ALA A 38 -5.35 1.42 16.41
N THR A 39 -4.86 2.19 15.44
CA THR A 39 -3.54 2.86 15.45
C THR A 39 -3.63 4.36 15.18
N THR A 40 -4.78 4.97 15.50
CA THR A 40 -5.04 6.40 15.24
C THR A 40 -4.08 7.35 15.94
N GLU A 41 -3.51 6.95 17.07
CA GLU A 41 -2.48 7.73 17.77
C GLU A 41 -1.19 7.94 16.97
N TYR A 42 -0.93 7.10 15.97
CA TYR A 42 0.23 7.20 15.08
C TYR A 42 -0.11 7.88 13.76
N PHE A 43 -1.38 8.25 13.54
CA PHE A 43 -1.80 8.86 12.30
C PHE A 43 -1.59 10.39 12.33
N HIS A 44 -0.63 10.87 11.54
CA HIS A 44 -0.26 12.30 11.45
C HIS A 44 -0.26 12.82 10.01
N ALA A 45 -0.72 12.02 9.03
CA ALA A 45 -0.74 12.44 7.65
C ALA A 45 -1.73 13.61 7.43
N THR A 46 -1.28 14.62 6.68
CA THR A 46 -2.09 15.77 6.27
C THR A 46 -2.13 15.88 4.75
N GLU A 47 -3.07 16.64 4.20
CA GLU A 47 -3.14 16.90 2.76
C GLU A 47 -1.85 17.55 2.25
N GLU A 48 -1.29 18.50 3.00
CA GLU A 48 -0.03 19.16 2.66
C GLU A 48 1.13 18.17 2.58
N ALA A 49 1.20 17.21 3.50
CA ALA A 49 2.22 16.16 3.49
C ALA A 49 2.04 15.24 2.26
N ILE A 50 0.80 14.81 1.98
CA ILE A 50 0.50 14.00 0.80
C ILE A 50 0.85 14.73 -0.49
N LEU A 51 0.53 16.03 -0.60
CA LEU A 51 0.85 16.83 -1.78
C LEU A 51 2.36 16.99 -1.96
N ARG A 52 3.09 17.28 -0.88
CA ARG A 52 4.55 17.45 -0.91
C ARG A 52 5.26 16.16 -1.28
N ASP A 53 4.91 15.06 -0.61
CA ASP A 53 5.68 13.81 -0.65
C ASP A 53 5.19 12.83 -1.73
N GLY A 54 3.93 12.93 -2.14
CA GLY A 54 3.35 12.09 -3.21
C GLY A 54 3.36 12.75 -4.59
N PHE A 55 3.32 14.09 -4.66
CA PHE A 55 3.13 14.82 -5.91
C PHE A 55 4.15 15.93 -6.17
N GLY A 56 5.02 16.23 -5.20
CA GLY A 56 6.10 17.19 -5.34
C GLY A 56 7.25 16.72 -6.24
N GLU A 57 8.32 17.49 -6.30
CA GLU A 57 9.51 17.18 -7.11
C GLU A 57 10.22 15.91 -6.62
N ASN A 58 10.31 15.74 -5.30
CA ASN A 58 10.94 14.58 -4.66
C ASN A 58 9.86 13.67 -4.07
N ARG A 59 9.32 12.78 -4.89
CA ARG A 59 8.26 11.86 -4.45
C ARG A 59 8.83 10.74 -3.61
N GLU A 60 8.28 10.55 -2.42
CA GLU A 60 8.61 9.47 -1.50
C GLU A 60 7.73 8.24 -1.72
N PHE A 61 6.54 8.43 -2.28
CA PHE A 61 5.60 7.35 -2.59
C PHE A 61 4.76 7.67 -3.82
N GLU A 62 4.09 6.65 -4.33
CA GLU A 62 3.08 6.72 -5.40
C GLU A 62 1.79 6.09 -4.89
N ALA A 63 0.68 6.37 -5.56
CA ALA A 63 -0.61 5.84 -5.16
C ALA A 63 -1.51 5.49 -6.35
N LEU A 64 -2.33 4.46 -6.15
CA LEU A 64 -3.45 4.09 -7.03
C LEU A 64 -4.76 4.29 -6.30
N ILE A 65 -5.75 4.78 -7.02
CA ILE A 65 -7.14 4.92 -6.56
C ILE A 65 -8.01 3.92 -7.31
N ALA A 66 -8.78 3.13 -6.56
CA ALA A 66 -9.86 2.34 -7.12
C ALA A 66 -11.14 3.17 -7.16
N VAL A 67 -11.80 3.15 -8.30
CA VAL A 67 -13.05 3.89 -8.54
C VAL A 67 -14.14 2.89 -8.95
N SER A 68 -15.29 2.95 -8.28
CA SER A 68 -16.50 2.21 -8.63
C SER A 68 -17.67 3.16 -8.72
N GLU A 69 -18.47 3.06 -9.80
CA GLU A 69 -19.60 3.95 -10.06
C GLU A 69 -19.24 5.45 -9.96
N GLY A 70 -18.05 5.81 -10.44
CA GLY A 70 -17.53 7.17 -10.39
C GLY A 70 -17.05 7.66 -9.02
N LYS A 71 -17.05 6.81 -7.98
CA LYS A 71 -16.64 7.17 -6.63
C LYS A 71 -15.33 6.44 -6.25
N PRO A 72 -14.37 7.12 -5.61
CA PRO A 72 -13.22 6.48 -5.01
C PRO A 72 -13.64 5.50 -3.90
N VAL A 73 -13.20 4.24 -4.00
CA VAL A 73 -13.56 3.15 -3.08
C VAL A 73 -12.36 2.37 -2.56
N GLY A 74 -11.14 2.75 -2.94
CA GLY A 74 -9.94 2.09 -2.45
C GLY A 74 -8.68 2.85 -2.80
N LEU A 75 -7.61 2.52 -2.07
CA LEU A 75 -6.29 3.14 -2.16
C LEU A 75 -5.22 2.07 -2.02
N ALA A 76 -4.17 2.17 -2.83
CA ALA A 76 -2.89 1.52 -2.56
C ALA A 76 -1.80 2.58 -2.63
N THR A 77 -0.97 2.69 -1.58
CA THR A 77 0.26 3.48 -1.61
C THR A 77 1.46 2.55 -1.69
N PHE A 78 2.47 2.93 -2.45
CA PHE A 78 3.66 2.12 -2.64
C PHE A 78 4.88 2.97 -2.95
N ASN A 79 6.05 2.43 -2.65
CA ASN A 79 7.33 3.06 -2.96
C ASN A 79 8.36 2.03 -3.43
N ARG A 80 9.43 2.54 -4.02
CA ARG A 80 10.55 1.74 -4.50
C ARG A 80 11.43 1.30 -3.32
N THR A 81 11.90 0.06 -3.39
CA THR A 81 12.98 -0.46 -2.53
C THR A 81 14.09 -1.04 -3.39
N TYR A 82 15.25 -1.29 -2.79
CA TYR A 82 16.38 -1.92 -3.47
C TYR A 82 17.06 -2.93 -2.56
N SER A 83 17.24 -4.14 -3.06
CA SER A 83 18.01 -5.17 -2.37
C SER A 83 19.46 -5.14 -2.88
N THR A 84 20.39 -4.75 -2.02
CA THR A 84 21.82 -4.78 -2.36
C THR A 84 22.34 -6.21 -2.51
N TRP A 85 21.72 -7.17 -1.86
CA TRP A 85 22.10 -8.58 -1.96
C TRP A 85 21.68 -9.20 -3.28
N GLU A 86 20.48 -8.87 -3.74
CA GLU A 86 19.96 -9.37 -5.01
C GLU A 86 20.36 -8.49 -6.19
N GLY A 87 20.89 -7.29 -5.92
CA GLY A 87 21.18 -6.30 -6.96
C GLY A 87 19.93 -5.86 -7.72
N SER A 88 18.77 -5.87 -7.06
CA SER A 88 17.48 -5.70 -7.73
C SER A 88 16.55 -4.70 -7.06
N VAL A 89 15.65 -4.15 -7.86
CA VAL A 89 14.57 -3.26 -7.41
C VAL A 89 13.36 -4.09 -7.00
N GLY A 90 12.68 -3.67 -5.94
CA GLY A 90 11.36 -4.11 -5.56
C GLY A 90 10.40 -2.93 -5.37
N LEU A 91 9.11 -3.21 -5.21
CA LEU A 91 8.15 -2.24 -4.69
C LEU A 91 7.61 -2.72 -3.34
N VAL A 92 7.39 -1.77 -2.43
CA VAL A 92 6.75 -2.02 -1.14
C VAL A 92 5.37 -1.37 -1.15
N ILE A 93 4.33 -2.15 -0.95
CA ILE A 93 2.99 -1.63 -0.67
C ILE A 93 2.98 -1.20 0.80
N GLN A 94 2.82 0.10 1.04
CA GLN A 94 2.76 0.67 2.38
C GLN A 94 1.36 0.52 2.98
N ASP A 95 0.35 0.91 2.19
CA ASP A 95 -1.05 0.87 2.60
C ASP A 95 -1.90 0.24 1.51
N LEU A 96 -2.87 -0.56 1.92
CA LEU A 96 -3.93 -1.09 1.06
C LEU A 96 -5.26 -0.92 1.79
N PHE A 97 -6.12 -0.09 1.26
CA PHE A 97 -7.44 0.21 1.82
C PHE A 97 -8.54 -0.08 0.82
N VAL A 98 -9.64 -0.63 1.30
CA VAL A 98 -10.89 -0.80 0.55
C VAL A 98 -12.04 -0.36 1.44
N ALA A 99 -12.82 0.59 0.96
CA ALA A 99 -14.01 1.08 1.65
C ALA A 99 -14.99 -0.08 1.93
N GLU A 100 -15.69 -0.02 3.06
CA GLU A 100 -16.50 -1.13 3.56
C GLU A 100 -17.55 -1.59 2.54
N GLU A 101 -18.22 -0.66 1.88
CA GLU A 101 -19.25 -0.90 0.85
C GLU A 101 -18.70 -1.54 -0.43
N ALA A 102 -17.39 -1.49 -0.62
CA ALA A 102 -16.70 -2.08 -1.78
C ALA A 102 -15.95 -3.39 -1.45
N ARG A 103 -15.99 -3.83 -0.19
CA ARG A 103 -15.39 -5.10 0.20
C ARG A 103 -16.14 -6.27 -0.45
N GLY A 104 -15.41 -7.36 -0.71
CA GLY A 104 -15.96 -8.51 -1.43
C GLY A 104 -16.06 -8.36 -2.94
N LYS A 105 -15.90 -7.15 -3.50
CA LYS A 105 -15.93 -6.84 -4.94
C LYS A 105 -14.54 -6.89 -5.60
N GLN A 106 -13.60 -7.59 -5.02
CA GLN A 106 -12.23 -7.79 -5.53
C GLN A 106 -11.37 -6.52 -5.69
N VAL A 107 -11.80 -5.37 -5.14
CA VAL A 107 -11.09 -4.09 -5.25
C VAL A 107 -9.64 -4.19 -4.81
N GLY A 108 -9.38 -4.82 -3.65
CA GLY A 108 -8.02 -5.02 -3.15
C GLY A 108 -7.16 -5.86 -4.09
N PHE A 109 -7.74 -6.88 -4.73
CA PHE A 109 -7.04 -7.70 -5.73
C PHE A 109 -6.65 -6.85 -6.95
N HIS A 110 -7.56 -6.03 -7.48
CA HIS A 110 -7.26 -5.17 -8.62
C HIS A 110 -6.18 -4.13 -8.30
N LEU A 111 -6.19 -3.54 -7.10
CA LEU A 111 -5.14 -2.62 -6.66
C LEU A 111 -3.77 -3.33 -6.62
N VAL A 112 -3.67 -4.49 -5.97
CA VAL A 112 -2.40 -5.25 -5.89
C VAL A 112 -1.93 -5.69 -7.27
N ARG A 113 -2.84 -6.17 -8.14
CA ARG A 113 -2.51 -6.54 -9.52
C ARG A 113 -1.92 -5.37 -10.31
N ASP A 114 -2.48 -4.18 -10.15
CA ASP A 114 -2.01 -3.00 -10.88
C ASP A 114 -0.69 -2.47 -10.33
N VAL A 115 -0.43 -2.58 -9.01
CA VAL A 115 0.92 -2.35 -8.46
C VAL A 115 1.91 -3.39 -9.00
N ALA A 116 1.51 -4.66 -9.12
CA ALA A 116 2.36 -5.71 -9.68
C ALA A 116 2.72 -5.43 -11.15
N ARG A 117 1.76 -4.94 -11.95
CA ARG A 117 2.02 -4.54 -13.35
C ARG A 117 3.03 -3.40 -13.41
N ILE A 118 2.88 -2.37 -12.58
CA ILE A 118 3.84 -1.26 -12.48
C ILE A 118 5.23 -1.77 -12.08
N ALA A 119 5.29 -2.72 -11.14
CA ALA A 119 6.54 -3.35 -10.72
C ALA A 119 7.24 -4.05 -11.90
N GLU A 120 6.50 -4.87 -12.66
CA GLU A 120 7.00 -5.59 -13.83
C GLU A 120 7.50 -4.62 -14.91
N GLU A 121 6.72 -3.60 -15.26
CA GLU A 121 7.08 -2.56 -16.23
C GLU A 121 8.38 -1.82 -15.86
N ARG A 122 8.69 -1.74 -14.56
CA ARG A 122 9.91 -1.09 -14.04
C ARG A 122 11.07 -2.07 -13.79
N GLY A 123 10.90 -3.34 -14.15
CA GLY A 123 11.92 -4.37 -13.92
C GLY A 123 12.12 -4.71 -12.44
N ALA A 124 11.12 -4.45 -11.59
CA ALA A 124 11.15 -4.88 -10.21
C ALA A 124 10.98 -6.40 -10.11
N THR A 125 11.75 -7.04 -9.23
CA THR A 125 11.77 -8.49 -9.11
C THR A 125 10.79 -9.02 -8.07
N HIS A 126 10.27 -8.16 -7.19
CA HIS A 126 9.35 -8.54 -6.12
C HIS A 126 8.44 -7.39 -5.68
N LEU A 127 7.31 -7.78 -5.10
CA LEU A 127 6.47 -6.93 -4.25
C LEU A 127 6.60 -7.37 -2.80
N GLN A 128 6.68 -6.41 -1.90
CA GLN A 128 6.71 -6.63 -0.46
C GLN A 128 5.62 -5.81 0.22
N LEU A 129 5.18 -6.26 1.37
CA LEU A 129 4.33 -5.50 2.29
C LEU A 129 4.59 -5.94 3.74
N ASN A 130 4.22 -5.08 4.68
CA ASN A 130 4.20 -5.42 6.09
C ASN A 130 2.76 -5.45 6.60
N VAL A 131 2.43 -6.47 7.36
CA VAL A 131 1.09 -6.61 7.96
C VAL A 131 1.22 -7.08 9.40
N VAL A 132 0.42 -6.50 10.29
CA VAL A 132 0.39 -6.91 11.70
C VAL A 132 -0.05 -8.37 11.80
N HIS A 133 0.62 -9.15 12.66
CA HIS A 133 0.40 -10.58 12.79
C HIS A 133 -1.07 -10.97 13.00
N ALA A 134 -1.81 -10.20 13.80
CA ALA A 134 -3.23 -10.45 14.08
C ALA A 134 -4.19 -9.96 12.99
N ASN A 135 -3.70 -9.29 11.93
CA ASN A 135 -4.56 -8.71 10.89
C ASN A 135 -5.17 -9.82 10.00
N PRO A 136 -6.50 -9.93 9.88
CA PRO A 136 -7.16 -10.94 9.04
C PRO A 136 -6.84 -10.79 7.54
N ALA A 137 -6.36 -9.64 7.09
CA ALA A 137 -5.90 -9.42 5.72
C ALA A 137 -4.75 -10.36 5.30
N ARG A 138 -4.04 -10.99 6.23
CA ARG A 138 -3.04 -12.04 5.94
C ARG A 138 -3.59 -13.13 5.04
N ASN A 139 -4.85 -13.55 5.26
CA ASN A 139 -5.50 -14.56 4.43
C ASN A 139 -5.73 -14.07 2.99
N PHE A 140 -6.00 -12.78 2.80
CA PHE A 140 -6.10 -12.18 1.48
C PHE A 140 -4.74 -12.20 0.78
N TYR A 141 -3.67 -11.75 1.43
CA TYR A 141 -2.33 -11.73 0.84
C TYR A 141 -1.84 -13.14 0.46
N ALA A 142 -2.06 -14.13 1.32
CA ALA A 142 -1.73 -15.53 1.00
C ALA A 142 -2.49 -16.03 -0.25
N ARG A 143 -3.77 -15.68 -0.40
CA ARG A 143 -4.57 -16.04 -1.60
C ARG A 143 -4.06 -15.33 -2.87
N VAL A 144 -3.57 -14.10 -2.76
CA VAL A 144 -2.99 -13.37 -3.90
C VAL A 144 -1.64 -13.97 -4.30
N GLY A 145 -0.97 -14.68 -3.40
CA GLY A 145 0.31 -15.34 -3.69
C GLY A 145 1.51 -14.78 -2.93
N PHE A 146 1.28 -13.89 -1.95
CA PHE A 146 2.37 -13.46 -1.07
C PHE A 146 2.77 -14.59 -0.12
N ASN A 147 4.08 -14.79 0.02
CA ASN A 147 4.64 -15.71 0.99
C ASN A 147 5.00 -14.96 2.27
N HIS A 148 4.68 -15.55 3.42
CA HIS A 148 5.12 -15.03 4.70
C HIS A 148 6.63 -15.31 4.90
N MET A 149 7.36 -14.30 5.35
CA MET A 149 8.80 -14.41 5.62
C MET A 149 9.00 -14.60 7.12
N ASP A 150 8.98 -15.87 7.58
CA ASP A 150 9.00 -16.22 9.00
C ASP A 150 10.33 -15.83 9.71
N ASP A 151 11.43 -15.77 8.95
CA ASP A 151 12.78 -15.52 9.47
C ASP A 151 13.12 -14.03 9.59
N LEU A 152 12.22 -13.11 9.18
CA LEU A 152 12.47 -11.67 9.19
C LEU A 152 11.77 -10.98 10.35
N LEU A 153 12.54 -10.20 11.11
CA LEU A 153 12.02 -9.33 12.17
C LEU A 153 12.24 -7.87 11.80
N THR A 154 11.22 -7.05 11.99
CA THR A 154 11.34 -5.61 11.79
C THR A 154 11.78 -4.93 13.07
N TYR A 155 12.85 -4.13 13.00
CA TYR A 155 13.30 -3.25 14.07
C TYR A 155 13.10 -1.80 13.67
N ARG A 156 12.61 -0.98 14.60
CA ARG A 156 12.40 0.45 14.40
C ARG A 156 13.07 1.24 15.51
N LEU A 157 13.87 2.24 15.13
CA LEU A 157 14.43 3.23 16.04
C LEU A 157 13.59 4.50 15.96
N SER A 158 13.08 4.97 17.11
CA SER A 158 12.30 6.22 17.16
C SER A 158 13.20 7.44 16.99
N HIS A 159 12.60 8.58 16.63
CA HIS A 159 13.33 9.85 16.46
C HIS A 159 14.16 10.22 17.69
N ASP A 160 13.58 10.17 18.88
CA ASP A 160 14.26 10.48 20.15
C ASP A 160 15.52 9.61 20.37
N LYS A 161 15.42 8.32 20.04
CA LYS A 161 16.54 7.38 20.16
C LYS A 161 17.57 7.61 19.07
N MET A 162 17.16 8.02 17.86
CA MET A 162 18.12 8.42 16.81
C MET A 162 18.91 9.65 17.25
N THR A 163 18.24 10.67 17.82
CA THR A 163 18.92 11.87 18.34
C THR A 163 19.89 11.51 19.46
N ALA A 164 19.43 10.71 20.43
CA ALA A 164 20.32 10.28 21.54
C ALA A 164 21.54 9.48 21.07
N LEU A 165 21.45 8.77 19.95
CA LEU A 165 22.60 8.02 19.38
C LEU A 165 23.66 8.95 18.80
N LEU A 166 23.31 10.18 18.42
CA LEU A 166 24.24 11.18 17.87
C LEU A 166 25.05 11.90 18.96
N ASP A 167 24.61 11.78 20.22
CA ASP A 167 25.24 12.42 21.39
C ASP A 167 26.23 11.46 22.11
N LEU A 168 26.49 10.27 21.57
CA LEU A 168 27.45 9.29 22.07
C LEU A 168 28.82 9.49 21.43
#